data_eeae0f398d63768d1cd55fab225c7f3b
#
_entry.id   eeae0f398d63768d1cd55fab225c7f3b
#
_cell.length_a   1.000
_cell.length_b   1.000
_cell.length_c   1.000
_cell.angle_alpha   90.00
_cell.angle_beta   90.00
_cell.angle_gamma   90.00
#
_symmetry.space_group_name_H-M   'P 1'
#
loop_
_entity.id
_entity.type
_entity.pdbx_description
1 polymer ?
#
loop_
_entity_poly.entity_id
_entity_poly.type
_entity_poly.pdbx_seq_one_letter_code
_entity_poly.pdbx_strand_id
1 'polypeptide(L)' 'MEAAYKANLQDVNSYIRDAEASVKDNPNDEEAQQYLSYAYEQRAMVYEMAEDRPLP' A
#
# COMPACT_ATOMS: atom_id res chain seq x y z
N MET A 1 -18.06 -6.89 4.23
CA MET A 1 -17.44 -5.57 4.13
C MET A 1 -16.10 -5.53 4.83
N GLU A 2 -16.06 -5.87 6.10
CA GLU A 2 -14.80 -5.89 6.83
C GLU A 2 -13.80 -6.87 6.25
N ALA A 3 -14.30 -8.03 5.77
CA ALA A 3 -13.42 -9.04 5.20
C ALA A 3 -12.72 -8.52 3.93
N ALA A 4 -13.45 -7.79 3.09
CA ALA A 4 -12.88 -7.24 1.87
C ALA A 4 -11.84 -6.16 2.20
N TYR A 5 -12.13 -5.33 3.18
CA TYR A 5 -11.20 -4.29 3.62
C TYR A 5 -9.91 -4.93 4.15
N LYS A 6 -10.05 -5.95 5.01
CA LYS A 6 -8.89 -6.64 5.56
C LYS A 6 -8.05 -7.30 4.47
N ALA A 7 -8.71 -7.95 3.51
CA ALA A 7 -8.00 -8.61 2.43
C ALA A 7 -7.23 -7.58 1.59
N ASN A 8 -7.87 -6.45 1.27
CA ASN A 8 -7.22 -5.39 0.51
C ASN A 8 -6.02 -4.82 1.27
N LEU A 9 -6.18 -4.62 2.58
CA LEU A 9 -5.10 -4.08 3.39
C LEU A 9 -3.94 -5.06 3.50
N GLN A 10 -4.22 -6.36 3.62
CA GLN A 10 -3.18 -7.38 3.66
C GLN A 10 -2.41 -7.43 2.35
N ASP A 11 -3.11 -7.37 1.23
CA ASP A 11 -2.48 -7.37 -0.08
C ASP A 11 -1.59 -6.15 -0.26
N VAL A 12 -2.09 -4.99 0.12
CA VAL A 12 -1.32 -3.75 0.02
C VAL A 12 -0.10 -3.80 0.93
N ASN A 13 -0.24 -4.33 2.14
CA ASN A 13 0.89 -4.43 3.07
C ASN A 13 1.95 -5.39 2.56
N SER A 14 1.56 -6.48 1.91
CA SER A 14 2.52 -7.40 1.28
C SER A 14 3.25 -6.71 0.14
N TYR A 15 2.52 -5.95 -0.65
CA TYR A 15 3.04 -5.18 -1.76
C TYR A 15 4.08 -4.16 -1.25
N ILE A 16 3.76 -3.47 -0.16
CA ILE A 16 4.67 -2.52 0.45
C ILE A 16 5.95 -3.21 0.94
N ARG A 17 5.82 -4.36 1.57
CA ARG A 17 6.98 -5.10 2.05
C ARG A 17 7.90 -5.51 0.90
N ASP A 18 7.32 -5.96 -0.21
CA ASP A 18 8.10 -6.31 -1.38
C ASP A 18 8.81 -5.10 -1.95
N ALA A 19 8.10 -3.97 -2.01
CA ALA A 19 8.67 -2.73 -2.52
C ALA A 19 9.80 -2.22 -1.61
N GLU A 20 9.60 -2.32 -0.29
CA GLU A 20 10.65 -1.94 0.67
C GLU A 20 11.89 -2.81 0.53
N ALA A 21 11.70 -4.10 0.31
CA ALA A 21 12.81 -5.01 0.09
C ALA A 21 13.59 -4.64 -1.17
N SER A 22 12.87 -4.28 -2.24
CA SER A 22 13.51 -3.86 -3.49
C SER A 22 14.35 -2.59 -3.29
N VAL A 23 13.83 -1.62 -2.56
CA VAL A 23 14.58 -0.39 -2.27
C VAL A 23 15.78 -0.69 -1.40
N LYS A 24 15.63 -1.58 -0.43
CA LYS A 24 16.73 -1.95 0.44
C LYS A 24 17.86 -2.61 -0.33
N ASP A 25 17.52 -3.47 -1.29
CA ASP A 25 18.52 -4.14 -2.11
C ASP A 25 19.18 -3.20 -3.11
N ASN A 26 18.43 -2.24 -3.61
CA ASN A 26 18.92 -1.31 -4.64
C ASN A 26 18.50 0.12 -4.29
N PRO A 27 19.16 0.73 -3.28
CA PRO A 27 18.72 2.05 -2.81
C PRO A 27 18.86 3.17 -3.83
N ASN A 28 19.68 2.97 -4.86
CA ASN A 28 19.85 3.98 -5.91
C ASN A 28 18.95 3.75 -7.11
N ASP A 29 18.11 2.73 -7.06
CA ASP A 29 17.21 2.41 -8.17
C ASP A 29 15.95 3.26 -8.06
N GLU A 30 15.81 4.21 -8.99
CA GLU A 30 14.66 5.11 -9.02
C GLU A 30 13.36 4.36 -9.23
N GLU A 31 13.36 3.31 -10.03
CA GLU A 31 12.17 2.51 -10.26
C GLU A 31 11.67 1.87 -8.97
N ALA A 32 12.61 1.33 -8.18
CA ALA A 32 12.24 0.72 -6.90
C ALA A 32 11.65 1.77 -5.96
N GLN A 33 12.21 2.98 -5.93
CA GLN A 33 11.71 4.05 -5.10
C GLN A 33 10.31 4.49 -5.54
N GLN A 34 10.08 4.61 -6.84
CA GLN A 34 8.76 4.94 -7.38
C GLN A 34 7.74 3.86 -7.06
N TYR A 35 8.15 2.62 -7.17
CA TYR A 35 7.30 1.48 -6.84
C TYR A 35 6.86 1.54 -5.38
N LEU A 36 7.78 1.86 -4.47
CA LEU A 36 7.46 2.00 -3.06
C LEU A 36 6.50 3.16 -2.80
N SER A 37 6.75 4.30 -3.44
CA SER A 37 5.85 5.46 -3.33
C SER A 37 4.43 5.10 -3.79
N TYR A 38 4.33 4.40 -4.90
CA TYR A 38 3.06 3.95 -5.43
C TYR A 38 2.36 3.00 -4.43
N ALA A 39 3.13 2.11 -3.82
CA ALA A 39 2.57 1.18 -2.84
C ALA A 39 2.00 1.92 -1.63
N TYR A 40 2.70 2.93 -1.15
CA TYR A 40 2.19 3.77 -0.05
C TYR A 40 0.93 4.52 -0.45
N GLU A 41 0.87 5.02 -1.68
CA GLU A 41 -0.34 5.67 -2.18
C GLU A 41 -1.52 4.72 -2.20
N GLN A 42 -1.29 3.49 -2.62
CA GLN A 42 -2.35 2.47 -2.64
C GLN A 42 -2.87 2.21 -1.23
N ARG A 43 -1.98 2.14 -0.25
CA ARG A 43 -2.39 1.94 1.13
C ARG A 43 -3.22 3.12 1.65
N ALA A 44 -2.79 4.33 1.32
CA ALA A 44 -3.53 5.52 1.72
C ALA A 44 -4.93 5.53 1.12
N MET A 45 -5.06 5.08 -0.13
CA MET A 45 -6.38 4.98 -0.78
C MET A 45 -7.27 3.96 -0.07
N VAL A 46 -6.70 2.84 0.36
CA VAL A 46 -7.48 1.85 1.11
C VAL A 46 -7.98 2.46 2.43
N TYR A 47 -7.13 3.19 3.13
CA TYR A 47 -7.54 3.87 4.36
C TYR A 47 -8.62 4.91 4.09
N GLU A 48 -8.48 5.69 3.03
CA GLU A 48 -9.49 6.68 2.66
C GLU A 48 -10.84 6.04 2.37
N MET A 49 -10.82 4.92 1.66
CA MET A 49 -12.06 4.20 1.36
C MET A 49 -12.76 3.74 2.64
N ALA A 50 -11.98 3.34 3.63
CA ALA A 50 -12.56 2.92 4.92
C ALA A 50 -13.11 4.10 5.69
N GLU A 51 -12.45 5.26 5.63
CA GLU A 51 -12.88 6.46 6.34
C GLU A 51 -14.02 7.16 5.65
N ASP A 52 -14.12 7.00 4.34
CA ASP A 52 -15.11 7.69 3.51
C ASP A 52 -16.49 7.04 3.59
N ARG A 53 -16.74 6.28 4.63
CA ARG A 53 -18.05 5.70 4.83
C ARG A 53 -19.03 6.80 5.23
N PRO A 54 -20.22 6.82 4.63
CA PRO A 54 -21.22 7.79 5.05
C PRO A 54 -21.53 7.57 6.53
N LEU A 55 -21.48 8.66 7.27
CA LEU A 55 -21.82 8.60 8.68
C LEU A 55 -23.33 8.49 8.82
N PRO A 56 -23.77 7.67 9.75
CA PRO A 56 -25.23 7.55 9.99
C PRO A 56 -25.83 8.86 10.47
#